data_a4dcfe019b0febeb6965a7ec0d696c68
#
_entry.id   a4dcfe019b0febeb6965a7ec0d696c68
#
_cell.length_a   1.000
_cell.length_b   1.000
_cell.length_c   1.000
_cell.angle_alpha   90.00
_cell.angle_beta   90.00
_cell.angle_gamma   90.00
#
_symmetry.space_group_name_H-M   'P 1'
#
loop_
_entity.id
_entity.type
_entity.pdbx_description
1 polymer ?
#
loop_
_entity_poly.entity_id
_entity_poly.type
_entity_poly.pdbx_seq_one_letter_code
_entity_poly.pdbx_strand_id
1 'polypeptide(L)'
;MGKYFNISENLSIDEVLNEIVNHFGDKAAFSTSLSWEDQVITHHIFSNNLPIRVFTLDTGRLFPETYNVLNRTIDRYKKNIEVFFPRHEKVQEMITQKGPLSFYASLENRKECCFLRKVEPLNRALEGVECWITGLRSEHSENRKDMSIIEKDEQRGIIKVHPIFNWTLDKV
;
A
#
# COMPACT_ATOMS: atom_id res chain seq x y z
N MET A 1 -24.20 -0.53 -13.22
CA MET A 1 -24.64 -1.64 -12.33
C MET A 1 -23.37 -2.31 -11.84
N GLY A 2 -22.84 -1.91 -10.67
CA GLY A 2 -21.60 -2.48 -10.10
C GLY A 2 -21.88 -3.90 -9.67
N LYS A 3 -21.22 -4.88 -10.30
CA LYS A 3 -21.15 -6.25 -9.76
C LYS A 3 -20.57 -6.14 -8.35
N TYR A 4 -21.26 -6.67 -7.36
CA TYR A 4 -20.72 -6.77 -5.99
C TYR A 4 -19.47 -7.66 -6.07
N PHE A 5 -18.30 -7.05 -5.83
CA PHE A 5 -17.08 -7.80 -5.69
C PHE A 5 -17.10 -8.45 -4.30
N ASN A 6 -16.97 -9.77 -4.26
CA ASN A 6 -16.92 -10.54 -3.02
C ASN A 6 -15.87 -11.64 -3.13
N ILE A 7 -15.16 -11.90 -2.06
CA ILE A 7 -14.10 -12.91 -1.96
C ILE A 7 -14.47 -13.86 -0.81
N SER A 8 -14.40 -15.17 -1.06
CA SER A 8 -14.54 -16.15 0.00
C SER A 8 -13.32 -16.12 0.93
N GLU A 9 -13.53 -16.19 2.24
CA GLU A 9 -12.48 -16.17 3.25
C GLU A 9 -11.51 -17.37 3.19
N ASN A 10 -11.91 -18.44 2.47
CA ASN A 10 -11.13 -19.67 2.37
C ASN A 10 -10.19 -19.72 1.15
N LEU A 11 -10.15 -18.68 0.34
CA LEU A 11 -9.29 -18.63 -0.84
C LEU A 11 -7.82 -18.49 -0.47
N SER A 12 -6.96 -19.13 -1.24
CA SER A 12 -5.52 -18.86 -1.21
C SER A 12 -5.22 -17.45 -1.71
N ILE A 13 -4.03 -16.93 -1.39
CA ILE A 13 -3.61 -15.63 -1.88
C ILE A 13 -3.62 -15.54 -3.42
N ASP A 14 -3.21 -16.62 -4.11
CA ASP A 14 -3.22 -16.66 -5.57
C ASP A 14 -4.64 -16.58 -6.13
N GLU A 15 -5.58 -17.28 -5.53
CA GLU A 15 -7.00 -17.22 -5.92
C GLU A 15 -7.56 -15.82 -5.69
N VAL A 16 -7.28 -15.20 -4.52
CA VAL A 16 -7.69 -13.82 -4.23
C VAL A 16 -7.15 -12.84 -5.26
N LEU A 17 -5.85 -12.92 -5.57
CA LEU A 17 -5.22 -12.01 -6.54
C LEU A 17 -5.77 -12.24 -7.96
N ASN A 18 -6.04 -13.48 -8.35
CA ASN A 18 -6.66 -13.78 -9.65
C ASN A 18 -8.11 -13.25 -9.73
N GLU A 19 -8.91 -13.36 -8.66
CA GLU A 19 -10.26 -12.76 -8.61
C GLU A 19 -10.20 -11.23 -8.76
N ILE A 20 -9.22 -10.58 -8.12
CA ILE A 20 -8.99 -9.13 -8.29
C ILE A 20 -8.67 -8.80 -9.75
N VAL A 21 -7.76 -9.53 -10.38
CA VAL A 21 -7.39 -9.33 -11.79
C VAL A 21 -8.57 -9.54 -12.72
N ASN A 22 -9.34 -10.60 -12.51
CA ASN A 22 -10.53 -10.92 -13.31
C ASN A 22 -11.60 -9.82 -13.24
N HIS A 23 -11.70 -9.14 -12.08
CA HIS A 23 -12.75 -8.14 -11.86
C HIS A 23 -12.30 -6.72 -12.23
N PHE A 24 -11.06 -6.33 -11.87
CA PHE A 24 -10.57 -4.96 -11.99
C PHE A 24 -9.51 -4.77 -13.08
N GLY A 25 -8.87 -5.85 -13.54
CA GLY A 25 -7.84 -5.79 -14.56
C GLY A 25 -6.67 -4.88 -14.14
N ASP A 26 -6.31 -3.95 -15.02
CA ASP A 26 -5.24 -2.95 -14.85
C ASP A 26 -5.58 -1.80 -13.88
N LYS A 27 -6.84 -1.76 -13.39
CA LYS A 27 -7.27 -0.80 -12.37
C LYS A 27 -7.01 -1.30 -10.93
N ALA A 28 -6.37 -2.44 -10.77
CA ALA A 28 -5.88 -2.92 -9.49
C ALA A 28 -4.46 -2.41 -9.22
N ALA A 29 -4.22 -1.93 -7.98
CA ALA A 29 -2.89 -1.51 -7.55
C ALA A 29 -2.58 -2.02 -6.14
N PHE A 30 -1.33 -2.41 -5.93
CA PHE A 30 -0.82 -2.84 -4.63
C PHE A 30 0.17 -1.80 -4.10
N SER A 31 -0.06 -1.32 -2.87
CA SER A 31 0.88 -0.46 -2.16
C SER A 31 1.78 -1.31 -1.28
N THR A 32 3.09 -1.25 -1.52
CA THR A 32 4.07 -1.96 -0.69
C THR A 32 4.82 -1.00 0.22
N SER A 33 4.92 -1.32 1.50
CA SER A 33 5.84 -0.70 2.47
C SER A 33 7.20 -1.42 2.50
N LEU A 34 7.34 -2.49 1.70
CA LEU A 34 8.50 -3.38 1.66
C LEU A 34 8.68 -4.20 2.97
N SER A 35 7.64 -4.27 3.81
CA SER A 35 7.59 -5.17 4.97
C SER A 35 7.48 -6.64 4.55
N TRP A 36 7.60 -7.55 5.49
CA TRP A 36 7.50 -9.00 5.23
C TRP A 36 6.17 -9.37 4.58
N GLU A 37 5.07 -8.87 5.12
CA GLU A 37 3.73 -9.07 4.59
C GLU A 37 3.62 -8.62 3.13
N ASP A 38 4.16 -7.44 2.86
CA ASP A 38 4.12 -6.87 1.53
C ASP A 38 5.03 -7.60 0.56
N GLN A 39 6.16 -8.18 1.05
CA GLN A 39 7.03 -9.01 0.21
C GLN A 39 6.36 -10.31 -0.22
N VAL A 40 5.53 -10.92 0.64
CA VAL A 40 4.73 -12.09 0.26
C VAL A 40 3.78 -11.75 -0.89
N ILE A 41 3.00 -10.66 -0.76
CA ILE A 41 2.08 -10.23 -1.81
C ILE A 41 2.85 -9.86 -3.10
N THR A 42 3.96 -9.14 -2.97
CA THR A 42 4.83 -8.79 -4.12
C THR A 42 5.32 -10.06 -4.83
N HIS A 43 5.71 -11.10 -4.07
CA HIS A 43 6.15 -12.37 -4.63
C HIS A 43 5.05 -12.99 -5.51
N HIS A 44 3.84 -13.12 -5.00
CA HIS A 44 2.72 -13.70 -5.75
C HIS A 44 2.35 -12.89 -6.99
N ILE A 45 2.33 -11.56 -6.90
CA ILE A 45 2.05 -10.69 -8.04
C ILE A 45 3.12 -10.85 -9.14
N PHE A 46 4.40 -10.80 -8.76
CA PHE A 46 5.50 -10.79 -9.74
C PHE A 46 5.81 -12.18 -10.31
N SER A 47 5.77 -13.23 -9.48
CA SER A 47 6.03 -14.61 -9.93
C SER A 47 4.96 -15.13 -10.88
N ASN A 48 3.70 -14.73 -10.66
CA ASN A 48 2.57 -15.11 -11.52
C ASN A 48 2.35 -14.12 -12.69
N ASN A 49 3.21 -13.09 -12.83
CA ASN A 49 3.09 -12.05 -13.85
C ASN A 49 1.69 -11.38 -13.90
N LEU A 50 1.08 -11.18 -12.73
CA LEU A 50 -0.24 -10.56 -12.66
C LEU A 50 -0.19 -9.09 -13.10
N PRO A 51 -1.19 -8.58 -13.85
CA PRO A 51 -1.25 -7.20 -14.33
C PRO A 51 -1.70 -6.24 -13.22
N ILE A 52 -1.09 -6.38 -12.03
CA ILE A 52 -1.34 -5.52 -10.87
C ILE A 52 -0.18 -4.54 -10.77
N ARG A 53 -0.50 -3.25 -10.77
CA ARG A 53 0.49 -2.19 -10.57
C ARG A 53 1.00 -2.21 -9.13
N VAL A 54 2.32 -2.27 -8.95
CA VAL A 54 2.96 -2.25 -7.63
C VAL A 54 3.64 -0.90 -7.41
N PHE A 55 3.34 -0.24 -6.30
CA PHE A 55 3.96 1.04 -5.96
C PHE A 55 4.35 1.12 -4.48
N THR A 56 5.29 2.01 -4.19
CA THR A 56 5.69 2.38 -2.83
C THR A 56 5.72 3.89 -2.66
N LEU A 57 5.62 4.35 -1.42
CA LEU A 57 5.75 5.76 -1.05
C LEU A 57 7.11 6.00 -0.41
N ASP A 58 7.96 6.74 -1.07
CA ASP A 58 9.17 7.25 -0.44
C ASP A 58 8.86 8.58 0.25
N THR A 59 8.77 8.53 1.55
CA THR A 59 8.46 9.71 2.38
C THR A 59 9.62 10.71 2.50
N GLY A 60 10.81 10.38 1.93
CA GLY A 60 12.07 11.07 2.18
C GLY A 60 12.62 10.82 3.60
N ARG A 61 12.13 9.77 4.27
CA ARG A 61 12.52 9.36 5.63
C ARG A 61 12.51 7.86 5.80
N LEU A 62 12.77 7.12 4.72
CA LEU A 62 12.93 5.68 4.79
C LEU A 62 14.32 5.32 5.34
N PHE A 63 14.39 4.17 6.01
CA PHE A 63 15.67 3.62 6.44
C PHE A 63 16.48 3.09 5.25
N PRO A 64 17.83 3.10 5.32
CA PRO A 64 18.68 2.52 4.28
C PRO A 64 18.33 1.07 3.95
N GLU A 65 17.90 0.30 4.96
CA GLU A 65 17.48 -1.09 4.81
C GLU A 65 16.26 -1.22 3.89
N THR A 66 15.33 -0.27 3.94
CA THR A 66 14.15 -0.25 3.06
C THR A 66 14.55 -0.06 1.60
N TYR A 67 15.49 0.82 1.30
CA TYR A 67 16.04 0.98 -0.06
C TYR A 67 16.77 -0.28 -0.53
N ASN A 68 17.48 -0.96 0.36
CA ASN A 68 18.12 -2.23 0.05
C ASN A 68 17.10 -3.32 -0.31
N VAL A 69 15.98 -3.40 0.42
CA VAL A 69 14.87 -4.32 0.10
C VAL A 69 14.25 -3.97 -1.25
N LEU A 70 13.97 -2.70 -1.51
CA LEU A 70 13.45 -2.24 -2.80
C LEU A 70 14.36 -2.67 -3.96
N ASN A 71 15.65 -2.36 -3.86
CA ASN A 71 16.62 -2.72 -4.90
C ASN A 71 16.69 -4.23 -5.12
N ARG A 72 16.79 -5.03 -4.05
CA ARG A 72 16.82 -6.49 -4.14
C ARG A 72 15.54 -7.07 -4.76
N THR A 73 14.40 -6.47 -4.46
CA THR A 73 13.11 -6.91 -5.02
C THR A 73 13.07 -6.66 -6.52
N ILE A 74 13.45 -5.46 -6.98
CA ILE A 74 13.54 -5.13 -8.40
C ILE A 74 14.54 -6.06 -9.11
N ASP A 75 15.70 -6.28 -8.52
CA ASP A 75 16.74 -7.15 -9.08
C ASP A 75 16.30 -8.61 -9.17
N ARG A 76 15.59 -9.12 -8.16
CA ARG A 76 15.11 -10.50 -8.12
C ARG A 76 14.07 -10.80 -9.19
N TYR A 77 13.07 -9.93 -9.32
CA TYR A 77 11.91 -10.18 -10.19
C TYR A 77 12.05 -9.55 -11.57
N LYS A 78 12.99 -8.63 -11.76
CA LYS A 78 13.14 -7.81 -12.98
C LYS A 78 11.84 -7.11 -13.36
N LYS A 79 11.12 -6.66 -12.34
CA LYS A 79 9.84 -5.92 -12.44
C LYS A 79 9.99 -4.55 -11.80
N ASN A 80 9.25 -3.58 -12.32
CA ASN A 80 9.26 -2.23 -11.79
C ASN A 80 8.33 -2.11 -10.57
N ILE A 81 8.78 -1.37 -9.56
CA ILE A 81 7.95 -0.85 -8.48
C ILE A 81 7.94 0.67 -8.66
N GLU A 82 6.77 1.26 -8.84
CA GLU A 82 6.65 2.71 -8.95
C GLU A 82 6.95 3.37 -7.60
N VAL A 83 7.73 4.44 -7.60
CA VAL A 83 8.07 5.16 -6.36
C VAL A 83 7.43 6.54 -6.39
N PHE A 84 6.54 6.81 -5.45
CA PHE A 84 5.89 8.10 -5.30
C PHE A 84 6.55 8.90 -4.19
N PHE A 85 7.11 10.06 -4.56
CA PHE A 85 7.72 11.01 -3.65
C PHE A 85 6.72 12.12 -3.28
N PRO A 86 6.86 12.73 -2.10
CA PRO A 86 6.14 13.96 -1.78
C PRO A 86 6.58 15.09 -2.72
N ARG A 87 5.70 16.06 -2.95
CA ARG A 87 6.06 17.26 -3.72
C ARG A 87 7.15 18.02 -2.99
N HIS A 88 8.30 18.19 -3.62
CA HIS A 88 9.48 18.72 -2.98
C HIS A 88 9.27 20.15 -2.49
N GLU A 89 8.56 21.00 -3.24
CA GLU A 89 8.26 22.38 -2.87
C GLU A 89 7.52 22.46 -1.53
N LYS A 90 6.53 21.57 -1.32
CA LYS A 90 5.73 21.53 -0.09
C LYS A 90 6.53 21.07 1.11
N VAL A 91 7.38 20.07 0.89
CA VAL A 91 8.28 19.59 1.96
C VAL A 91 9.34 20.63 2.29
N GLN A 92 9.91 21.31 1.30
CA GLN A 92 10.87 22.39 1.48
C GLN A 92 10.25 23.54 2.28
N GLU A 93 9.04 23.98 1.91
CA GLU A 93 8.29 25.02 2.61
C GLU A 93 8.08 24.67 4.09
N MET A 94 7.55 23.49 4.37
CA MET A 94 7.31 23.00 5.74
C MET A 94 8.60 22.96 6.56
N ILE A 95 9.69 22.41 5.99
CA ILE A 95 10.98 22.29 6.72
C ILE A 95 11.59 23.67 6.95
N THR A 96 11.53 24.58 5.98
CA THR A 96 12.08 25.93 6.10
C THR A 96 11.36 26.73 7.19
N GLN A 97 10.04 26.61 7.26
CA GLN A 97 9.24 27.38 8.23
C GLN A 97 9.22 26.77 9.64
N LYS A 98 9.20 25.44 9.75
CA LYS A 98 8.91 24.74 11.02
C LYS A 98 10.05 23.82 11.48
N GLY A 99 11.07 23.62 10.67
CA GLY A 99 12.18 22.71 10.93
C GLY A 99 11.87 21.24 10.59
N PRO A 100 12.93 20.41 10.45
CA PRO A 100 12.80 19.02 9.97
C PRO A 100 12.13 18.08 10.97
N LEU A 101 12.02 18.44 12.24
CA LEU A 101 11.44 17.64 13.33
C LEU A 101 10.15 18.25 13.89
N SER A 102 9.52 19.17 13.17
CA SER A 102 8.31 19.87 13.58
C SER A 102 7.14 18.96 13.96
N PHE A 103 7.07 17.75 13.40
CA PHE A 103 6.03 16.75 13.68
C PHE A 103 6.06 16.22 15.13
N TYR A 104 7.10 16.50 15.91
CA TYR A 104 7.15 16.23 17.36
C TYR A 104 6.52 17.36 18.18
N ALA A 105 6.43 18.57 17.63
CA ALA A 105 6.04 19.76 18.37
C ALA A 105 4.51 19.82 18.64
N SER A 106 3.68 19.32 17.70
CA SER A 106 2.22 19.31 17.88
C SER A 106 1.54 18.24 17.02
N LEU A 107 0.25 17.96 17.36
CA LEU A 107 -0.58 17.06 16.56
C LEU A 107 -0.84 17.61 15.15
N GLU A 108 -1.04 18.92 15.02
CA GLU A 108 -1.27 19.61 13.76
C GLU A 108 -0.06 19.43 12.83
N ASN A 109 1.15 19.68 13.34
CA ASN A 109 2.39 19.51 12.59
C ASN A 109 2.62 18.04 12.20
N ARG A 110 2.22 17.09 13.06
CA ARG A 110 2.25 15.66 12.73
C ARG A 110 1.30 15.32 11.59
N LYS A 111 0.07 15.83 11.64
CA LYS A 111 -0.92 15.64 10.57
C LYS A 111 -0.47 16.26 9.26
N GLU A 112 0.07 17.47 9.28
CA GLU A 112 0.62 18.15 8.11
C GLU A 112 1.78 17.33 7.49
N CYS A 113 2.74 16.93 8.29
CA CYS A 113 3.88 16.12 7.84
C CYS A 113 3.40 14.79 7.23
N CYS A 114 2.44 14.11 7.87
CA CYS A 114 1.85 12.89 7.35
C CYS A 114 1.10 13.13 6.03
N PHE A 115 0.32 14.20 5.95
CA PHE A 115 -0.39 14.57 4.74
C PHE A 115 0.57 14.80 3.57
N LEU A 116 1.56 15.66 3.74
CA LEU A 116 2.50 16.01 2.68
C LEU A 116 3.37 14.82 2.23
N ARG A 117 3.77 13.96 3.19
CA ARG A 117 4.73 12.87 2.89
C ARG A 117 4.08 11.54 2.55
N LYS A 118 2.80 11.34 2.90
CA LYS A 118 2.11 10.04 2.70
C LYS A 118 0.78 10.20 1.99
N VAL A 119 -0.13 11.03 2.51
CA VAL A 119 -1.51 11.08 2.03
C VAL A 119 -1.60 11.67 0.63
N GLU A 120 -0.91 12.77 0.37
CA GLU A 120 -0.88 13.40 -0.96
C GLU A 120 -0.23 12.48 -2.01
N PRO A 121 0.96 11.90 -1.80
CA PRO A 121 1.53 10.94 -2.74
C PRO A 121 0.67 9.70 -2.94
N LEU A 122 0.03 9.19 -1.89
CA LEU A 122 -0.89 8.07 -1.97
C LEU A 122 -2.10 8.40 -2.87
N ASN A 123 -2.67 9.58 -2.72
CA ASN A 123 -3.80 10.00 -3.55
C ASN A 123 -3.42 10.03 -5.03
N ARG A 124 -2.22 10.55 -5.38
CA ARG A 124 -1.71 10.49 -6.77
C ARG A 124 -1.48 9.05 -7.24
N ALA A 125 -0.93 8.20 -6.39
CA ALA A 125 -0.71 6.79 -6.73
C ALA A 125 -2.01 6.04 -6.98
N LEU A 126 -3.11 6.45 -6.36
CA LEU A 126 -4.43 5.81 -6.50
C LEU A 126 -5.33 6.47 -7.55
N GLU A 127 -4.84 7.46 -8.32
CA GLU A 127 -5.61 8.03 -9.42
C GLU A 127 -5.94 6.96 -10.46
N GLY A 128 -7.24 6.80 -10.77
CA GLY A 128 -7.75 5.80 -11.73
C GLY A 128 -7.81 4.37 -11.20
N VAL A 129 -7.40 4.12 -9.94
CA VAL A 129 -7.50 2.81 -9.29
C VAL A 129 -8.93 2.55 -8.82
N GLU A 130 -9.42 1.34 -9.06
CA GLU A 130 -10.73 0.87 -8.55
C GLU A 130 -10.55 -0.16 -7.41
N CYS A 131 -9.42 -0.87 -7.38
CA CYS A 131 -9.08 -1.81 -6.32
C CYS A 131 -7.68 -1.53 -5.76
N TRP A 132 -7.61 -1.25 -4.45
CA TRP A 132 -6.37 -1.03 -3.72
C TRP A 132 -6.04 -2.21 -2.81
N ILE A 133 -4.95 -2.92 -3.11
CA ILE A 133 -4.46 -4.07 -2.34
C ILE A 133 -3.47 -3.58 -1.29
N THR A 134 -3.55 -4.11 -0.07
CA THR A 134 -2.62 -3.81 1.02
C THR A 134 -2.25 -5.07 1.81
N GLY A 135 -1.09 -5.05 2.47
CA GLY A 135 -0.58 -6.15 3.31
C GLY A 135 -1.07 -6.11 4.76
N LEU A 136 -2.28 -5.58 5.01
CA LEU A 136 -2.82 -5.53 6.37
C LEU A 136 -3.19 -6.92 6.87
N ARG A 137 -2.88 -7.18 8.17
CA ARG A 137 -3.30 -8.37 8.93
C ARG A 137 -4.12 -7.95 10.16
N SER A 138 -5.09 -8.77 10.54
CA SER A 138 -5.93 -8.54 11.71
C SER A 138 -5.13 -8.44 13.01
N GLU A 139 -4.07 -9.24 13.14
CA GLU A 139 -3.21 -9.28 14.33
C GLU A 139 -2.40 -8.00 14.61
N HIS A 140 -2.23 -7.11 13.62
CA HIS A 140 -1.38 -5.92 13.78
C HIS A 140 -1.93 -4.87 14.74
N SER A 141 -3.22 -4.91 15.10
CA SER A 141 -3.84 -3.93 16.00
C SER A 141 -5.21 -4.41 16.47
N GLU A 142 -5.51 -4.20 17.77
CA GLU A 142 -6.83 -4.47 18.32
C GLU A 142 -7.95 -3.68 17.63
N ASN A 143 -7.65 -2.49 17.12
CA ASN A 143 -8.59 -1.65 16.36
C ASN A 143 -8.97 -2.21 14.98
N ARG A 144 -8.39 -3.34 14.56
CA ARG A 144 -8.66 -3.97 13.26
C ARG A 144 -9.56 -5.18 13.35
N LYS A 145 -10.06 -5.52 14.55
CA LYS A 145 -10.94 -6.69 14.74
C LYS A 145 -12.26 -6.60 13.98
N ASP A 146 -12.72 -5.36 13.72
CA ASP A 146 -13.96 -5.09 12.97
C ASP A 146 -13.74 -4.90 11.46
N MET A 147 -12.49 -5.02 10.98
CA MET A 147 -12.16 -4.95 9.55
C MET A 147 -12.42 -6.30 8.87
N SER A 148 -12.58 -6.27 7.57
CA SER A 148 -12.78 -7.45 6.74
C SER A 148 -11.72 -7.53 5.64
N ILE A 149 -11.63 -8.69 4.99
CA ILE A 149 -10.73 -8.90 3.85
C ILE A 149 -11.02 -7.93 2.69
N ILE A 150 -12.26 -7.46 2.60
CA ILE A 150 -12.69 -6.44 1.63
C ILE A 150 -13.31 -5.27 2.40
N GLU A 151 -12.87 -4.08 2.09
CA GLU A 151 -13.42 -2.83 2.63
C GLU A 151 -13.71 -1.85 1.51
N LYS A 152 -14.65 -0.95 1.74
CA LYS A 152 -14.92 0.18 0.86
C LYS A 152 -14.28 1.45 1.41
N ASP A 153 -13.37 2.04 0.67
CA ASP A 153 -12.86 3.37 0.98
C ASP A 153 -13.87 4.42 0.46
N GLU A 154 -14.77 4.84 1.34
CA GLU A 154 -15.83 5.79 0.99
C GLU A 154 -15.27 7.16 0.54
N GLN A 155 -14.10 7.57 1.07
CA GLN A 155 -13.48 8.84 0.69
C GLN A 155 -13.00 8.84 -0.76
N ARG A 156 -12.49 7.69 -1.23
CA ARG A 156 -11.93 7.54 -2.58
C ARG A 156 -12.88 6.84 -3.54
N GLY A 157 -13.93 6.20 -3.03
CA GLY A 157 -14.86 5.42 -3.83
C GLY A 157 -14.27 4.15 -4.41
N ILE A 158 -13.21 3.61 -3.80
CA ILE A 158 -12.48 2.42 -4.25
C ILE A 158 -12.67 1.23 -3.29
N ILE A 159 -12.47 0.03 -3.80
CA ILE A 159 -12.46 -1.19 -2.98
C ILE A 159 -11.04 -1.40 -2.45
N LYS A 160 -10.91 -1.66 -1.14
CA LYS A 160 -9.68 -2.16 -0.53
C LYS A 160 -9.75 -3.66 -0.36
N VAL A 161 -8.65 -4.35 -0.64
CA VAL A 161 -8.54 -5.79 -0.42
C VAL A 161 -7.27 -6.09 0.37
N HIS A 162 -7.40 -6.96 1.37
CA HIS A 162 -6.33 -7.40 2.26
C HIS A 162 -6.11 -8.91 2.10
N PRO A 163 -5.36 -9.39 1.10
CA PRO A 163 -5.30 -10.82 0.74
C PRO A 163 -4.81 -11.74 1.85
N ILE A 164 -4.02 -11.20 2.77
CA ILE A 164 -3.43 -11.94 3.90
C ILE A 164 -4.02 -11.55 5.25
N PHE A 165 -5.22 -10.94 5.26
CA PHE A 165 -5.84 -10.36 6.47
C PHE A 165 -5.92 -11.35 7.64
N ASN A 166 -6.30 -12.61 7.36
CA ASN A 166 -6.47 -13.67 8.35
C ASN A 166 -5.18 -14.49 8.59
N TRP A 167 -4.03 -14.07 8.05
CA TRP A 167 -2.78 -14.79 8.26
C TRP A 167 -2.16 -14.43 9.62
N THR A 168 -1.63 -15.45 10.28
CA THR A 168 -0.75 -15.28 11.46
C THR A 168 0.65 -14.87 11.01
N LEU A 169 1.45 -14.36 11.95
CA LEU A 169 2.84 -14.01 11.65
C LEU A 169 3.65 -15.22 11.18
N ASP A 170 3.39 -16.42 11.77
CA ASP A 170 4.09 -17.66 11.41
C ASP A 170 3.78 -18.13 9.97
N LYS A 171 2.69 -17.65 9.39
CA LYS A 171 2.30 -17.97 8.01
C LYS A 171 2.94 -17.02 6.98
N VAL A 172 3.38 -15.85 7.40
CA VAL A 172 4.05 -14.85 6.57
C VAL A 172 5.51 -15.22 6.35
#